data_e48fe75d7ad8619940959bc0bcabcd96
#
_entry.id   e48fe75d7ad8619940959bc0bcabcd96
#
_cell.length_a   1.000
_cell.length_b   1.000
_cell.length_c   1.000
_cell.angle_alpha   90.00
_cell.angle_beta   90.00
_cell.angle_gamma   90.00
#
_symmetry.space_group_name_H-M   'P 1'
#
loop_
_entity.id
_entity.type
_entity.pdbx_description
1 polymer ?
#
loop_
_entity_poly.entity_id
_entity_poly.type
_entity_poly.pdbx_seq_one_letter_code
_entity_poly.pdbx_strand_id
1 'polypeptide(L)'
;LVPVDAKAVEEKVAELSPKNFPIVGIGARVKGAISYCGTDSAAMEKLVKEELKRLSDSKKVANYCYFYTNSTAISPSEKQLFTPVSRDEIESVRKLAEPAETYSVSSYSEYAKEHEIDIMRRDNYGEIFLNPRLLANMVPIKDDPDRVFAFCLGSLPQLDMYLSGGQLDSCVYDDWYGWGYFAMRTLAEKVVEKRDPSKKEELLKPLIATPKNVDSFRKDWARWLR
;
A
#
# COMPACT_ATOMS: atom_id res chain seq x y z
N LEU A 1 -16.10 1.53 -8.73
CA LEU A 1 -16.43 0.83 -7.49
C LEU A 1 -15.16 0.31 -6.84
N VAL A 2 -14.88 0.71 -5.60
CA VAL A 2 -13.79 0.18 -4.77
C VAL A 2 -14.42 -0.78 -3.76
N PRO A 3 -14.32 -2.10 -3.93
CA PRO A 3 -14.96 -3.04 -3.03
C PRO A 3 -14.18 -3.15 -1.71
N VAL A 4 -14.86 -2.93 -0.60
CA VAL A 4 -14.36 -3.22 0.75
C VAL A 4 -14.65 -4.68 1.12
N ASP A 5 -15.81 -5.18 0.68
CA ASP A 5 -16.21 -6.58 0.75
C ASP A 5 -16.59 -7.05 -0.65
N ALA A 6 -15.74 -7.85 -1.26
CA ALA A 6 -15.93 -8.31 -2.64
C ALA A 6 -17.22 -9.11 -2.81
N LYS A 7 -17.59 -9.96 -1.84
CA LYS A 7 -18.76 -10.83 -1.93
C LYS A 7 -20.08 -10.03 -1.87
N ALA A 8 -20.20 -9.12 -0.89
CA ALA A 8 -21.38 -8.25 -0.77
C ALA A 8 -21.55 -7.35 -2.01
N VAL A 9 -20.43 -6.89 -2.57
CA VAL A 9 -20.43 -6.10 -3.79
C VAL A 9 -20.85 -6.91 -5.01
N GLU A 10 -20.40 -8.17 -5.16
CA GLU A 10 -20.77 -9.03 -6.28
C GLU A 10 -22.28 -9.35 -6.29
N GLU A 11 -22.89 -9.56 -5.12
CA GLU A 11 -24.34 -9.75 -4.98
C GLU A 11 -25.08 -8.50 -5.52
N LYS A 12 -24.62 -7.31 -5.16
CA LYS A 12 -25.22 -6.06 -5.62
C LYS A 12 -24.99 -5.79 -7.11
N VAL A 13 -23.82 -6.13 -7.63
CA VAL A 13 -23.53 -6.06 -9.06
C VAL A 13 -24.44 -6.99 -9.86
N ALA A 14 -24.71 -8.22 -9.35
CA ALA A 14 -25.63 -9.15 -9.99
C ALA A 14 -27.05 -8.61 -10.08
N GLU A 15 -27.53 -7.82 -9.11
CA GLU A 15 -28.83 -7.15 -9.16
C GLU A 15 -28.89 -6.03 -10.21
N LEU A 16 -27.77 -5.36 -10.47
CA LEU A 16 -27.68 -4.22 -11.39
C LEU A 16 -27.39 -4.64 -12.84
N SER A 17 -26.74 -5.78 -13.02
CA SER A 17 -26.35 -6.32 -14.33
C SER A 17 -27.54 -6.46 -15.30
N PRO A 18 -28.72 -6.98 -14.91
CA PRO A 18 -29.87 -7.06 -15.80
C PRO A 18 -30.39 -5.69 -16.27
N LYS A 19 -30.03 -4.61 -15.58
CA LYS A 19 -30.39 -3.23 -15.92
C LYS A 19 -29.39 -2.57 -16.86
N ASN A 20 -28.40 -3.32 -17.38
CA ASN A 20 -27.29 -2.81 -18.21
C ASN A 20 -26.53 -1.63 -17.55
N PHE A 21 -26.44 -1.63 -16.24
CA PHE A 21 -25.72 -0.59 -15.51
C PHE A 21 -24.21 -0.87 -15.57
N PRO A 22 -23.39 -0.01 -16.20
CA PRO A 22 -21.98 -0.28 -16.35
C PRO A 22 -21.22 -0.08 -15.04
N ILE A 23 -20.43 -1.06 -14.65
CA ILE A 23 -19.64 -1.04 -13.42
C ILE A 23 -18.19 -1.32 -13.76
N VAL A 24 -17.27 -0.54 -13.21
CA VAL A 24 -15.82 -0.75 -13.29
C VAL A 24 -15.29 -1.06 -11.89
N GLY A 25 -14.56 -2.17 -11.73
CA GLY A 25 -13.85 -2.51 -10.51
C GLY A 25 -12.58 -1.66 -10.38
N ILE A 26 -12.27 -1.19 -9.17
CA ILE A 26 -11.05 -0.43 -8.86
C ILE A 26 -10.34 -1.10 -7.68
N GLY A 27 -9.07 -1.44 -7.85
CA GLY A 27 -8.24 -2.07 -6.83
C GLY A 27 -8.55 -3.55 -6.59
N ALA A 28 -9.78 -4.00 -6.86
CA ALA A 28 -10.15 -5.41 -6.83
C ALA A 28 -11.05 -5.78 -8.01
N ARG A 29 -10.93 -7.01 -8.49
CA ARG A 29 -11.81 -7.54 -9.54
C ARG A 29 -13.17 -7.87 -8.96
N VAL A 30 -14.21 -7.46 -9.66
CA VAL A 30 -15.60 -7.69 -9.29
C VAL A 30 -16.29 -8.45 -10.40
N LYS A 31 -16.89 -9.58 -10.10
CA LYS A 31 -17.64 -10.38 -11.06
C LYS A 31 -18.82 -9.57 -11.61
N GLY A 32 -18.97 -9.55 -12.92
CA GLY A 32 -20.02 -8.76 -13.60
C GLY A 32 -19.65 -7.32 -13.91
N ALA A 33 -18.49 -6.84 -13.48
CA ALA A 33 -17.97 -5.55 -13.94
C ALA A 33 -17.55 -5.62 -15.42
N ILE A 34 -17.72 -4.50 -16.14
CA ILE A 34 -17.36 -4.41 -17.56
C ILE A 34 -15.84 -4.26 -17.78
N SER A 35 -15.13 -3.77 -16.76
CA SER A 35 -13.68 -3.58 -16.75
C SER A 35 -13.13 -3.53 -15.32
N TYR A 36 -11.83 -3.62 -15.22
CA TYR A 36 -11.06 -3.52 -13.98
C TYR A 36 -9.87 -2.57 -14.13
N CYS A 37 -9.67 -1.71 -13.15
CA CYS A 37 -8.47 -0.87 -13.02
C CYS A 37 -7.74 -1.21 -11.73
N GLY A 38 -6.44 -1.46 -11.83
CA GLY A 38 -5.63 -1.84 -10.66
C GLY A 38 -4.14 -1.74 -10.95
N THR A 39 -3.33 -2.21 -10.01
CA THR A 39 -1.89 -2.25 -10.17
C THR A 39 -1.44 -3.56 -10.84
N ASP A 40 -0.43 -3.47 -11.67
CA ASP A 40 0.31 -4.62 -12.16
C ASP A 40 1.10 -5.25 -10.99
N SER A 41 0.62 -6.39 -10.51
CA SER A 41 1.21 -7.08 -9.37
C SER A 41 2.65 -7.55 -9.63
N ALA A 42 2.97 -7.95 -10.86
CA ALA A 42 4.34 -8.34 -11.22
C ALA A 42 5.28 -7.13 -11.21
N ALA A 43 4.80 -5.97 -11.69
CA ALA A 43 5.56 -4.72 -11.61
C ALA A 43 5.72 -4.24 -10.16
N MET A 44 4.69 -4.43 -9.31
CA MET A 44 4.76 -4.12 -7.88
C MET A 44 5.82 -4.98 -7.20
N GLU A 45 5.75 -6.30 -7.35
CA GLU A 45 6.72 -7.23 -6.78
C GLU A 45 8.16 -6.90 -7.22
N LYS A 46 8.34 -6.65 -8.52
CA LYS A 46 9.64 -6.26 -9.07
C LYS A 46 10.18 -4.99 -8.43
N LEU A 47 9.36 -3.94 -8.35
CA LEU A 47 9.76 -2.64 -7.81
C LEU A 47 10.10 -2.73 -6.32
N VAL A 48 9.28 -3.45 -5.53
CA VAL A 48 9.55 -3.69 -4.09
C VAL A 48 10.87 -4.43 -3.92
N LYS A 49 11.10 -5.49 -4.70
CA LYS A 49 12.34 -6.27 -4.65
C LYS A 49 13.57 -5.43 -4.99
N GLU A 50 13.50 -4.64 -6.05
CA GLU A 50 14.60 -3.76 -6.48
C GLU A 50 14.90 -2.72 -5.41
N GLU A 51 13.88 -2.14 -4.80
CA GLU A 51 14.04 -1.10 -3.77
C GLU A 51 14.58 -1.68 -2.46
N LEU A 52 14.04 -2.80 -1.97
CA LEU A 52 14.57 -3.47 -0.77
C LEU A 52 16.02 -3.90 -0.97
N LYS A 53 16.36 -4.44 -2.15
CA LYS A 53 17.75 -4.76 -2.50
C LYS A 53 18.63 -3.52 -2.49
N ARG A 54 18.19 -2.42 -3.09
CA ARG A 54 18.94 -1.14 -3.10
C ARG A 54 19.22 -0.63 -1.68
N LEU A 55 18.21 -0.67 -0.81
CA LEU A 55 18.35 -0.25 0.59
C LEU A 55 19.30 -1.18 1.35
N SER A 56 19.15 -2.48 1.21
CA SER A 56 19.98 -3.48 1.88
C SER A 56 21.45 -3.39 1.44
N ASP A 57 21.72 -3.33 0.15
CA ASP A 57 23.08 -3.23 -0.39
C ASP A 57 23.76 -1.93 0.07
N SER A 58 23.01 -0.83 0.17
CA SER A 58 23.56 0.47 0.56
C SER A 58 23.90 0.55 2.04
N LYS A 59 23.22 -0.21 2.90
CA LYS A 59 23.25 -0.04 4.35
C LYS A 59 23.71 -1.27 5.14
N LYS A 60 24.10 -2.36 4.48
CA LYS A 60 24.62 -3.61 5.08
C LYS A 60 23.70 -4.19 6.15
N VAL A 61 22.44 -4.38 5.79
CA VAL A 61 21.40 -4.89 6.71
C VAL A 61 21.66 -6.34 7.06
N ALA A 62 21.61 -6.66 8.35
CA ALA A 62 21.72 -8.02 8.88
C ALA A 62 20.36 -8.69 9.07
N ASN A 63 19.33 -7.93 9.44
CA ASN A 63 18.01 -8.43 9.80
C ASN A 63 16.89 -7.53 9.26
N TYR A 64 15.66 -8.06 9.18
CA TYR A 64 14.47 -7.31 8.83
C TYR A 64 13.38 -7.49 9.89
N CYS A 65 12.67 -6.39 10.19
CA CYS A 65 11.49 -6.39 11.04
C CYS A 65 10.27 -6.03 10.18
N TYR A 66 9.23 -6.88 10.15
CA TYR A 66 7.99 -6.61 9.44
C TYR A 66 6.90 -6.18 10.39
N PHE A 67 6.25 -5.08 10.04
CA PHE A 67 5.09 -4.55 10.76
C PHE A 67 3.85 -4.65 9.87
N TYR A 68 2.81 -5.29 10.38
CA TYR A 68 1.54 -5.44 9.68
C TYR A 68 0.36 -5.40 10.66
N THR A 69 -0.82 -5.10 10.15
CA THR A 69 -2.06 -5.15 10.94
C THR A 69 -2.73 -6.50 10.76
N ASN A 70 -3.12 -7.13 11.89
CA ASN A 70 -3.96 -8.31 11.85
C ASN A 70 -5.42 -7.88 12.00
N SER A 71 -6.27 -8.23 11.03
CA SER A 71 -7.68 -7.86 11.01
C SER A 71 -8.47 -8.38 12.22
N THR A 72 -7.97 -9.38 12.93
CA THR A 72 -8.59 -9.94 14.13
C THR A 72 -8.32 -9.12 15.40
N ALA A 73 -7.24 -8.34 15.43
CA ALA A 73 -6.80 -7.54 16.57
C ALA A 73 -7.37 -6.09 16.55
N ILE A 74 -8.05 -5.69 15.48
CA ILE A 74 -8.52 -4.33 15.28
C ILE A 74 -10.00 -4.23 15.68
N SER A 75 -10.37 -3.19 16.41
CA SER A 75 -11.77 -2.93 16.79
C SER A 75 -12.67 -2.72 15.56
N PRO A 76 -14.00 -2.96 15.64
CA PRO A 76 -14.90 -2.76 14.52
C PRO A 76 -14.87 -1.35 13.92
N SER A 77 -14.61 -0.33 14.72
CA SER A 77 -14.46 1.07 14.27
C SER A 77 -13.15 1.31 13.53
N GLU A 78 -12.09 0.59 13.88
CA GLU A 78 -10.79 0.68 13.23
C GLU A 78 -10.75 -0.18 11.95
N LYS A 79 -11.53 -1.27 11.86
CA LYS A 79 -11.65 -2.08 10.64
C LYS A 79 -12.06 -1.30 9.40
N GLN A 80 -12.84 -0.23 9.57
CA GLN A 80 -13.20 0.67 8.47
C GLN A 80 -12.02 1.54 8.01
N LEU A 81 -10.99 1.70 8.84
CA LEU A 81 -9.86 2.56 8.60
C LEU A 81 -8.62 1.81 8.09
N PHE A 82 -8.55 0.49 8.26
CA PHE A 82 -7.40 -0.30 7.86
C PHE A 82 -7.77 -1.25 6.72
N THR A 83 -7.09 -1.15 5.60
CA THR A 83 -7.10 -2.21 4.59
C THR A 83 -6.33 -3.38 5.19
N PRO A 84 -6.95 -4.54 5.45
CA PRO A 84 -6.21 -5.68 5.96
C PRO A 84 -5.16 -6.10 4.92
N VAL A 85 -3.93 -6.25 5.35
CA VAL A 85 -2.88 -6.84 4.51
C VAL A 85 -3.20 -8.34 4.40
N SER A 86 -3.28 -8.86 3.20
CA SER A 86 -3.55 -10.28 2.99
C SER A 86 -2.35 -11.11 3.45
N ARG A 87 -2.62 -12.38 3.85
CA ARG A 87 -1.55 -13.31 4.20
C ARG A 87 -0.58 -13.52 3.03
N ASP A 88 -1.11 -13.52 1.81
CA ASP A 88 -0.32 -13.72 0.59
C ASP A 88 0.59 -12.51 0.30
N GLU A 89 0.15 -11.29 0.60
CA GLU A 89 0.98 -10.08 0.50
C GLU A 89 2.13 -10.11 1.51
N ILE A 90 1.86 -10.50 2.77
CA ILE A 90 2.89 -10.67 3.79
C ILE A 90 3.91 -11.70 3.34
N GLU A 91 3.45 -12.86 2.88
CA GLU A 91 4.31 -13.95 2.42
C GLU A 91 5.12 -13.58 1.18
N SER A 92 4.53 -12.84 0.25
CA SER A 92 5.21 -12.34 -0.94
C SER A 92 6.37 -11.41 -0.56
N VAL A 93 6.13 -10.45 0.33
CA VAL A 93 7.19 -9.52 0.77
C VAL A 93 8.24 -10.25 1.61
N ARG A 94 7.85 -11.21 2.46
CA ARG A 94 8.79 -12.05 3.23
C ARG A 94 9.76 -12.81 2.35
N LYS A 95 9.31 -13.35 1.24
CA LYS A 95 10.18 -14.05 0.26
C LYS A 95 11.19 -13.13 -0.41
N LEU A 96 10.96 -11.82 -0.39
CA LEU A 96 11.88 -10.84 -0.97
C LEU A 96 13.00 -10.44 -0.02
N ALA A 97 12.80 -10.65 1.28
CA ALA A 97 13.76 -10.30 2.33
C ALA A 97 13.79 -11.40 3.40
N GLU A 98 14.83 -12.23 3.42
CA GLU A 98 15.11 -13.23 4.44
C GLU A 98 16.48 -12.94 5.08
N PRO A 99 16.67 -13.21 6.37
CA PRO A 99 15.77 -13.65 7.44
C PRO A 99 14.90 -12.50 7.98
N ALA A 100 13.71 -12.83 8.49
CA ALA A 100 12.74 -11.82 8.91
C ALA A 100 12.05 -12.17 10.25
N GLU A 101 11.96 -11.19 11.14
CA GLU A 101 11.02 -11.23 12.25
C GLU A 101 9.73 -10.51 11.90
N THR A 102 8.59 -11.03 12.38
CA THR A 102 7.28 -10.55 11.97
C THR A 102 6.45 -10.18 13.19
N TYR A 103 5.95 -8.97 13.20
CA TYR A 103 5.13 -8.42 14.28
C TYR A 103 3.76 -8.02 13.77
N SER A 104 2.71 -8.48 14.45
CA SER A 104 1.34 -7.98 14.27
C SER A 104 1.09 -6.92 15.32
N VAL A 105 0.86 -5.69 14.91
CA VAL A 105 0.65 -4.56 15.83
C VAL A 105 -0.55 -3.73 15.41
N SER A 106 -1.28 -3.19 16.38
CA SER A 106 -2.35 -2.22 16.15
C SER A 106 -1.77 -0.84 15.83
N SER A 107 -0.63 -0.52 16.41
CA SER A 107 0.17 0.67 16.07
C SER A 107 1.65 0.43 16.33
N TYR A 108 2.50 1.15 15.60
CA TYR A 108 3.94 1.13 15.85
C TYR A 108 4.28 1.68 17.25
N SER A 109 3.52 2.65 17.73
CA SER A 109 3.74 3.24 19.05
C SER A 109 3.49 2.25 20.21
N GLU A 110 2.54 1.32 20.05
CA GLU A 110 2.34 0.23 21.01
C GLU A 110 3.52 -0.74 20.99
N TYR A 111 3.92 -1.16 19.80
CA TYR A 111 5.08 -2.03 19.63
C TYR A 111 6.35 -1.40 20.23
N ALA A 112 6.63 -0.14 19.93
CA ALA A 112 7.82 0.55 20.44
C ALA A 112 7.84 0.64 21.97
N LYS A 113 6.69 0.82 22.62
CA LYS A 113 6.60 0.80 24.09
C LYS A 113 6.87 -0.57 24.70
N GLU A 114 6.37 -1.64 24.08
CA GLU A 114 6.53 -3.01 24.58
C GLU A 114 7.93 -3.56 24.32
N HIS A 115 8.58 -3.12 23.23
CA HIS A 115 9.83 -3.70 22.73
C HIS A 115 10.99 -2.71 22.67
N GLU A 116 10.87 -1.53 23.26
CA GLU A 116 11.88 -0.46 23.25
C GLU A 116 13.28 -0.97 23.62
N ILE A 117 13.37 -1.92 24.57
CA ILE A 117 14.63 -2.53 24.99
C ILE A 117 15.15 -3.54 23.95
N ASP A 118 14.28 -4.25 23.26
CA ASP A 118 14.68 -5.28 22.28
C ASP A 118 15.07 -4.67 20.94
N ILE A 119 14.41 -3.59 20.54
CA ILE A 119 14.77 -2.84 19.32
C ILE A 119 16.16 -2.24 19.45
N MET A 120 16.49 -1.67 20.61
CA MET A 120 17.78 -1.03 20.87
C MET A 120 18.97 -2.01 20.92
N ARG A 121 18.75 -3.32 20.85
CA ARG A 121 19.81 -4.34 20.89
C ARG A 121 20.09 -5.01 19.55
N ARG A 122 19.46 -4.56 18.47
CA ARG A 122 19.58 -5.20 17.16
C ARG A 122 20.48 -4.36 16.26
N ASP A 123 21.64 -4.86 15.99
CA ASP A 123 22.57 -4.26 15.04
C ASP A 123 22.02 -4.34 13.60
N ASN A 124 22.00 -3.22 12.89
CA ASN A 124 21.82 -3.15 11.43
C ASN A 124 20.53 -3.80 10.91
N TYR A 125 19.36 -3.39 11.40
CA TYR A 125 18.08 -3.88 10.91
C TYR A 125 17.35 -2.90 10.00
N GLY A 126 16.54 -3.46 9.07
CA GLY A 126 15.62 -2.70 8.23
C GLY A 126 14.18 -2.89 8.68
N GLU A 127 13.42 -1.81 8.77
CA GLU A 127 11.99 -1.84 9.07
C GLU A 127 11.16 -1.87 7.80
N ILE A 128 10.21 -2.79 7.72
CA ILE A 128 9.29 -2.95 6.59
C ILE A 128 7.86 -2.85 7.09
N PHE A 129 7.21 -1.74 6.76
CA PHE A 129 5.81 -1.48 7.10
C PHE A 129 4.91 -1.90 5.95
N LEU A 130 4.07 -2.91 6.17
CA LEU A 130 3.11 -3.39 5.17
C LEU A 130 1.79 -2.61 5.16
N ASN A 131 1.66 -1.63 6.06
CA ASN A 131 0.51 -0.74 6.12
C ASN A 131 0.97 0.68 6.48
N PRO A 132 0.74 1.68 5.61
CA PRO A 132 1.19 3.05 5.84
C PRO A 132 0.53 3.72 7.06
N ARG A 133 -0.60 3.21 7.55
CA ARG A 133 -1.26 3.74 8.76
C ARG A 133 -0.50 3.42 10.03
N LEU A 134 0.31 2.37 10.05
CA LEU A 134 1.21 2.10 11.18
C LEU A 134 2.20 3.25 11.40
N LEU A 135 2.64 3.88 10.30
CA LEU A 135 3.52 5.05 10.34
C LEU A 135 2.76 6.36 10.63
N ALA A 136 1.51 6.48 10.22
CA ALA A 136 0.76 7.75 10.32
C ALA A 136 0.59 8.25 11.76
N ASN A 137 0.69 7.37 12.76
CA ASN A 137 0.61 7.66 14.18
C ASN A 137 1.96 7.56 14.90
N MET A 138 3.05 7.39 14.14
CA MET A 138 4.38 7.38 14.75
C MET A 138 4.70 8.74 15.38
N VAL A 139 5.06 8.70 16.65
CA VAL A 139 5.88 9.77 17.21
C VAL A 139 7.25 9.64 16.54
N PRO A 140 7.87 10.72 16.05
CA PRO A 140 9.21 10.66 15.48
C PRO A 140 10.12 9.91 16.44
N ILE A 141 10.53 8.71 16.03
CA ILE A 141 11.54 7.98 16.79
C ILE A 141 12.81 8.77 16.61
N LYS A 142 13.38 9.22 17.71
CA LYS A 142 14.74 9.77 17.72
C LYS A 142 15.65 8.76 17.03
N ASP A 143 16.60 9.28 16.26
CA ASP A 143 17.59 8.50 15.54
C ASP A 143 17.99 7.25 16.30
N ASP A 144 17.45 6.12 15.90
CA ASP A 144 17.91 4.82 16.33
C ASP A 144 19.13 4.47 15.46
N PRO A 145 20.36 4.46 16.03
CA PRO A 145 21.56 4.23 15.25
C PRO A 145 21.59 2.83 14.64
N ASP A 146 20.83 1.90 15.19
CA ASP A 146 20.79 0.50 14.75
C ASP A 146 19.78 0.28 13.63
N ARG A 147 18.81 1.19 13.48
CA ARG A 147 17.89 1.20 12.37
C ARG A 147 18.57 1.77 11.13
N VAL A 148 18.84 0.93 10.17
CA VAL A 148 19.56 1.31 8.96
C VAL A 148 18.65 1.80 7.83
N PHE A 149 17.39 1.35 7.77
CA PHE A 149 16.38 1.92 6.87
C PHE A 149 14.95 1.64 7.35
N ALA A 150 14.01 2.44 6.85
CA ALA A 150 12.58 2.19 6.93
C ALA A 150 11.97 2.20 5.52
N PHE A 151 11.20 1.16 5.20
CA PHE A 151 10.47 1.00 3.96
C PHE A 151 8.98 0.83 4.25
N CYS A 152 8.12 1.40 3.40
CA CYS A 152 6.67 1.25 3.53
C CYS A 152 6.04 0.74 2.22
N LEU A 153 5.18 -0.27 2.33
CA LEU A 153 4.27 -0.66 1.26
C LEU A 153 2.95 0.10 1.42
N GLY A 154 2.58 0.86 0.39
CA GLY A 154 1.47 1.79 0.42
C GLY A 154 1.89 3.23 0.74
N SER A 155 0.96 4.16 0.62
CA SER A 155 1.20 5.57 0.90
C SER A 155 0.01 6.26 1.56
N LEU A 156 0.30 7.30 2.33
CA LEU A 156 -0.65 8.27 2.88
C LEU A 156 -0.03 9.66 2.78
N PRO A 157 -0.82 10.75 2.75
CA PRO A 157 -0.28 12.11 2.71
C PRO A 157 0.72 12.41 3.82
N GLN A 158 0.48 11.84 5.01
CA GLN A 158 1.30 12.04 6.20
C GLN A 158 2.74 11.50 6.05
N LEU A 159 2.98 10.56 5.13
CA LEU A 159 4.32 10.01 4.89
C LEU A 159 5.30 11.03 4.32
N ASP A 160 4.78 12.15 3.78
CA ASP A 160 5.57 13.30 3.36
C ASP A 160 6.53 13.78 4.46
N MET A 161 6.06 13.91 5.69
CA MET A 161 6.89 14.36 6.83
C MET A 161 8.03 13.37 7.14
N TYR A 162 7.74 12.08 7.09
CA TYR A 162 8.73 11.03 7.38
C TYR A 162 9.77 10.90 6.27
N LEU A 163 9.35 11.04 5.00
CA LEU A 163 10.26 11.08 3.86
C LEU A 163 11.16 12.33 3.92
N SER A 164 10.57 13.50 4.17
CA SER A 164 11.31 14.77 4.26
C SER A 164 12.27 14.81 5.45
N GLY A 165 11.88 14.20 6.57
CA GLY A 165 12.68 14.11 7.79
C GLY A 165 13.73 13.00 7.78
N GLY A 166 13.79 12.19 6.70
CA GLY A 166 14.73 11.08 6.60
C GLY A 166 14.40 9.88 7.51
N GLN A 167 13.20 9.84 8.08
CA GLN A 167 12.74 8.75 8.96
C GLN A 167 12.16 7.58 8.14
N LEU A 168 11.77 7.82 6.90
CA LEU A 168 11.35 6.84 5.92
C LEU A 168 12.22 7.00 4.68
N ASP A 169 12.90 5.93 4.29
CA ASP A 169 13.79 5.94 3.12
C ASP A 169 13.02 5.85 1.81
N SER A 170 11.93 5.09 1.78
CA SER A 170 11.05 5.00 0.61
C SER A 170 9.71 4.38 0.92
N CYS A 171 8.72 4.67 0.08
CA CYS A 171 7.49 3.91 0.00
C CYS A 171 7.15 3.56 -1.46
N VAL A 172 6.64 2.34 -1.66
CA VAL A 172 6.12 1.86 -2.95
C VAL A 172 4.60 1.71 -2.81
N TYR A 173 3.86 2.28 -3.77
CA TYR A 173 2.40 2.40 -3.64
C TYR A 173 1.68 2.38 -4.98
N ASP A 174 0.38 2.16 -4.91
CA ASP A 174 -0.50 2.13 -6.07
C ASP A 174 -0.76 3.53 -6.63
N ASP A 175 -0.90 3.64 -7.94
CA ASP A 175 -1.37 4.87 -8.61
C ASP A 175 -2.91 4.97 -8.49
N TRP A 176 -3.38 5.34 -7.30
CA TRP A 176 -4.82 5.46 -7.05
C TRP A 176 -5.50 6.53 -7.90
N TYR A 177 -4.78 7.60 -8.23
CA TYR A 177 -5.30 8.60 -9.16
C TYR A 177 -5.49 8.01 -10.56
N GLY A 178 -4.48 7.32 -11.06
CA GLY A 178 -4.53 6.62 -12.33
C GLY A 178 -5.68 5.61 -12.39
N TRP A 179 -5.88 4.83 -11.31
CA TRP A 179 -7.02 3.91 -11.23
C TRP A 179 -8.35 4.64 -11.41
N GLY A 180 -8.57 5.74 -10.69
CA GLY A 180 -9.77 6.56 -10.79
C GLY A 180 -9.96 7.16 -12.18
N TYR A 181 -8.89 7.73 -12.74
CA TYR A 181 -8.90 8.33 -14.06
C TYR A 181 -9.29 7.33 -15.14
N PHE A 182 -8.64 6.18 -15.19
CA PHE A 182 -8.92 5.16 -16.19
C PHE A 182 -10.29 4.50 -16.01
N ALA A 183 -10.74 4.32 -14.78
CA ALA A 183 -12.08 3.84 -14.50
C ALA A 183 -13.15 4.81 -15.02
N MET A 184 -12.98 6.11 -14.80
CA MET A 184 -13.90 7.14 -15.32
C MET A 184 -13.85 7.22 -16.83
N ARG A 185 -12.66 7.13 -17.45
CA ARG A 185 -12.54 7.07 -18.92
C ARG A 185 -13.29 5.88 -19.49
N THR A 186 -13.12 4.70 -18.90
CA THR A 186 -13.83 3.47 -19.30
C THR A 186 -15.35 3.62 -19.22
N LEU A 187 -15.85 4.25 -18.14
CA LEU A 187 -17.27 4.54 -18.01
C LEU A 187 -17.75 5.56 -19.06
N ALA A 188 -16.97 6.58 -19.38
CA ALA A 188 -17.29 7.55 -20.42
C ALA A 188 -17.38 6.89 -21.80
N GLU A 189 -16.43 6.00 -22.14
CA GLU A 189 -16.49 5.19 -23.37
C GLU A 189 -17.83 4.43 -23.48
N LYS A 190 -18.23 3.76 -22.39
CA LYS A 190 -19.47 2.97 -22.39
C LYS A 190 -20.74 3.81 -22.38
N VAL A 191 -20.80 4.85 -21.57
CA VAL A 191 -22.04 5.62 -21.32
C VAL A 191 -22.22 6.72 -22.35
N VAL A 192 -21.17 7.47 -22.65
CA VAL A 192 -21.23 8.65 -23.55
C VAL A 192 -21.00 8.24 -24.98
N GLU A 193 -19.93 7.52 -25.24
CA GLU A 193 -19.56 7.14 -26.63
C GLU A 193 -20.30 5.89 -27.12
N LYS A 194 -21.07 5.21 -26.25
CA LYS A 194 -21.88 4.01 -26.57
C LYS A 194 -21.07 2.86 -27.18
N ARG A 195 -19.77 2.77 -26.85
CA ARG A 195 -18.88 1.69 -27.28
C ARG A 195 -18.43 0.84 -26.09
N ASP A 196 -18.05 -0.39 -26.36
CA ASP A 196 -17.47 -1.23 -25.33
C ASP A 196 -16.07 -0.74 -24.93
N PRO A 197 -15.66 -0.94 -23.67
CA PRO A 197 -14.33 -0.55 -23.22
C PRO A 197 -13.24 -1.15 -24.11
N SER A 198 -12.27 -0.33 -24.48
CA SER A 198 -11.12 -0.76 -25.30
C SER A 198 -10.27 -1.83 -24.62
N LYS A 199 -10.29 -1.85 -23.29
CA LYS A 199 -9.60 -2.84 -22.47
C LYS A 199 -10.52 -3.39 -21.37
N LYS A 200 -10.43 -4.69 -21.13
CA LYS A 200 -11.10 -5.32 -19.98
C LYS A 200 -10.34 -5.10 -18.66
N GLU A 201 -9.03 -4.91 -18.73
CA GLU A 201 -8.18 -4.62 -17.59
C GLU A 201 -7.20 -3.50 -17.94
N GLU A 202 -7.11 -2.52 -17.08
CA GLU A 202 -6.09 -1.47 -17.11
C GLU A 202 -5.20 -1.64 -15.89
N LEU A 203 -4.01 -2.19 -16.11
CA LEU A 203 -3.03 -2.47 -15.06
C LEU A 203 -1.95 -1.39 -15.08
N LEU A 204 -1.87 -0.61 -14.01
CA LEU A 204 -0.95 0.51 -13.87
C LEU A 204 0.33 0.07 -13.16
N LYS A 205 1.42 0.75 -13.49
CA LYS A 205 2.67 0.56 -12.77
C LYS A 205 2.56 1.18 -11.38
N PRO A 206 3.13 0.55 -10.35
CA PRO A 206 3.25 1.16 -9.03
C PRO A 206 4.15 2.39 -9.08
N LEU A 207 4.00 3.24 -8.08
CA LEU A 207 4.79 4.45 -7.87
C LEU A 207 5.76 4.25 -6.70
N ILE A 208 6.83 5.04 -6.68
CA ILE A 208 7.79 5.07 -5.58
C ILE A 208 8.02 6.53 -5.13
N ALA A 209 7.96 6.75 -3.81
CA ALA A 209 8.41 8.00 -3.20
C ALA A 209 9.64 7.75 -2.31
N THR A 210 10.55 8.70 -2.35
CA THR A 210 11.81 8.74 -1.60
C THR A 210 12.08 10.18 -1.17
N PRO A 211 13.01 10.45 -0.26
CA PRO A 211 13.42 11.83 0.06
C PRO A 211 13.81 12.67 -1.17
N LYS A 212 14.30 12.04 -2.23
CA LYS A 212 14.74 12.75 -3.46
C LYS A 212 13.59 13.26 -4.32
N ASN A 213 12.41 12.61 -4.28
CA ASN A 213 11.24 12.99 -5.07
C ASN A 213 10.01 13.33 -4.21
N VAL A 214 10.20 13.57 -2.91
CA VAL A 214 9.13 13.88 -1.96
C VAL A 214 8.31 15.11 -2.35
N ASP A 215 8.91 16.10 -3.00
CA ASP A 215 8.17 17.26 -3.49
C ASP A 215 7.17 16.91 -4.60
N SER A 216 7.49 15.94 -5.45
CA SER A 216 6.54 15.41 -6.43
C SER A 216 5.40 14.67 -5.73
N PHE A 217 5.74 13.78 -4.80
CA PHE A 217 4.78 13.05 -3.97
C PHE A 217 3.79 14.00 -3.27
N ARG A 218 4.30 15.09 -2.64
CA ARG A 218 3.50 16.13 -1.99
C ARG A 218 2.56 16.83 -2.96
N LYS A 219 3.06 17.19 -4.14
CA LYS A 219 2.25 17.85 -5.18
C LYS A 219 1.14 16.95 -5.70
N ASP A 220 1.42 15.67 -5.88
CA ASP A 220 0.44 14.69 -6.35
C ASP A 220 -0.68 14.54 -5.31
N TRP A 221 -0.36 14.36 -4.04
CA TRP A 221 -1.37 14.32 -2.98
C TRP A 221 -2.17 15.62 -2.85
N ALA A 222 -1.52 16.77 -2.92
CA ALA A 222 -2.21 18.06 -2.88
C ALA A 222 -3.17 18.26 -4.07
N ARG A 223 -2.85 17.67 -5.23
CA ARG A 223 -3.70 17.68 -6.43
C ARG A 223 -4.87 16.71 -6.30
N TRP A 224 -4.66 15.53 -5.71
CA TRP A 224 -5.68 14.50 -5.56
C TRP A 224 -6.72 14.80 -4.49
N LEU A 225 -6.35 15.57 -3.47
CA LEU A 225 -7.23 15.95 -2.36
C LEU A 225 -8.04 17.25 -2.59
N ARG A 226 -7.89 17.87 -3.76
CA ARG A 226 -8.69 19.04 -4.19
C ARG A 226 -9.94 18.59 -4.93
#